data_df0170a69a4cfa7996a1083a2fd17264
#
_entry.id   df0170a69a4cfa7996a1083a2fd17264
#
_cell.length_a   1.000
_cell.length_b   1.000
_cell.length_c   1.000
_cell.angle_alpha   90.00
_cell.angle_beta   90.00
_cell.angle_gamma   90.00
#
_symmetry.space_group_name_H-M   'P 1'
#
loop_
_entity.id
_entity.type
_entity.pdbx_description
1 polymer ?
#
loop_
_entity_poly.entity_id
_entity_poly.type
_entity_poly.pdbx_seq_one_letter_code
_entity_poly.pdbx_strand_id
1 'polypeptide(L)'
;MKNKIKKILLLGMTAMFTAGAAGSAVISCPVWADETEDTAENSETTEDAEDETADQAEDTAETTELKNVEHPRMSTYSIRRFSIVKDGEEVFQIKQEPADYKMDFDYWEITNPYDEIATVNTENMYEMFGVLVNFDLSNGVDASDADTGLDTTQTYFTVDFVNTVNDDTARETEDANATATILIGNTDDNGDYYACVKGYEDAVYLLSKESVNSLLELKPFNLLLKIPALVNIDTLDSVDMTIGKKTYTMKLDGGDYKFGKKTVKKEKFTELYQALQSVMLDSEIEETKDAAEKEEVLTVTFHRNTEEAPEVTLKYYTYDDTYDSVEINGTERFLVKAEDVDALVKQIKKAF
;
A
#
# COMPACT_ATOMS: atom_id res chain seq x y z
N MET A 1 40.02 3.34 -2.09
CA MET A 1 39.23 2.50 -2.97
C MET A 1 37.95 3.25 -3.29
N LYS A 2 37.68 3.50 -4.57
CA LYS A 2 36.67 4.48 -5.02
C LYS A 2 35.30 3.83 -5.11
N ASN A 3 34.37 4.21 -4.26
CA ASN A 3 32.98 3.84 -4.37
C ASN A 3 32.34 4.58 -5.56
N LYS A 4 31.96 3.83 -6.56
CA LYS A 4 31.14 4.32 -7.65
C LYS A 4 29.68 4.21 -7.24
N ILE A 5 29.08 5.34 -6.88
CA ILE A 5 27.63 5.49 -6.75
C ILE A 5 27.04 5.33 -8.15
N LYS A 6 26.34 4.24 -8.40
CA LYS A 6 25.51 4.07 -9.60
C LYS A 6 24.28 4.96 -9.45
N LYS A 7 24.20 5.99 -10.28
CA LYS A 7 22.97 6.75 -10.49
C LYS A 7 21.94 5.81 -11.15
N ILE A 8 20.91 5.46 -10.42
CA ILE A 8 19.72 4.81 -10.96
C ILE A 8 18.99 5.86 -11.81
N LEU A 9 18.99 5.65 -13.10
CA LEU A 9 18.24 6.45 -14.04
C LEU A 9 16.79 5.96 -14.00
N LEU A 10 15.93 6.70 -13.32
CA LEU A 10 14.48 6.48 -13.35
C LEU A 10 13.98 6.85 -14.75
N LEU A 11 13.85 5.86 -15.63
CA LEU A 11 13.19 6.05 -16.92
C LEU A 11 11.67 6.06 -16.65
N GLY A 12 11.10 7.25 -16.64
CA GLY A 12 9.66 7.43 -16.54
C GLY A 12 8.97 6.74 -17.72
N MET A 13 8.11 5.77 -17.41
CA MET A 13 7.12 5.25 -18.36
C MET A 13 6.04 6.32 -18.56
N THR A 14 6.19 7.13 -19.59
CA THR A 14 5.09 7.97 -20.08
C THR A 14 4.17 7.07 -20.91
N ALA A 15 3.16 6.52 -20.27
CA ALA A 15 2.07 5.88 -21.00
C ALA A 15 1.18 6.98 -21.60
N MET A 16 1.25 7.14 -22.92
CA MET A 16 0.26 7.94 -23.65
C MET A 16 -1.05 7.16 -23.73
N PHE A 17 -2.00 7.51 -22.89
CA PHE A 17 -3.40 7.19 -23.11
C PHE A 17 -4.05 8.33 -23.87
N THR A 18 -4.35 8.13 -25.15
CA THR A 18 -5.29 8.98 -25.90
C THR A 18 -6.65 8.31 -25.86
N ALA A 19 -7.55 8.83 -25.04
CA ALA A 19 -8.99 8.66 -25.25
C ALA A 19 -9.76 9.79 -24.53
N GLY A 20 -10.38 10.65 -25.33
CA GLY A 20 -11.71 11.23 -25.18
C GLY A 20 -12.03 12.08 -23.94
N ALA A 21 -11.96 13.39 -24.16
CA ALA A 21 -12.78 14.48 -23.60
C ALA A 21 -13.73 14.23 -22.43
N ALA A 22 -13.50 14.87 -21.28
CA ALA A 22 -14.25 16.00 -20.73
C ALA A 22 -13.92 16.22 -19.24
N GLY A 23 -13.62 17.46 -18.86
CA GLY A 23 -13.75 17.92 -17.48
C GLY A 23 -12.43 18.20 -16.76
N SER A 24 -11.88 19.38 -16.97
CA SER A 24 -10.75 19.93 -16.22
C SER A 24 -11.16 20.24 -14.78
N ALA A 25 -10.47 19.65 -13.82
CA ALA A 25 -10.30 20.25 -12.51
C ALA A 25 -8.80 20.31 -12.23
N VAL A 26 -8.28 21.52 -12.30
CA VAL A 26 -6.89 21.84 -11.94
C VAL A 26 -6.83 21.92 -10.43
N ILE A 27 -6.16 20.95 -9.79
CA ILE A 27 -5.78 21.06 -8.39
C ILE A 27 -4.35 21.58 -8.37
N SER A 28 -4.22 22.86 -7.99
CA SER A 28 -2.94 23.51 -7.78
C SER A 28 -2.36 23.10 -6.42
N CYS A 29 -1.18 22.51 -6.43
CA CYS A 29 -0.36 22.33 -5.24
C CYS A 29 0.13 23.68 -4.73
N PRO A 30 0.08 23.97 -3.42
CA PRO A 30 0.77 25.13 -2.88
C PRO A 30 2.27 24.85 -2.76
N VAL A 31 3.03 25.69 -3.46
CA VAL A 31 4.48 25.83 -3.30
C VAL A 31 4.73 26.61 -2.02
N TRP A 32 5.48 26.04 -1.08
CA TRP A 32 6.02 26.77 0.05
C TRP A 32 7.26 27.53 -0.40
N ALA A 33 7.15 28.86 -0.45
CA ALA A 33 8.28 29.75 -0.58
C ALA A 33 8.73 30.19 0.80
N ASP A 34 10.02 30.02 1.01
CA ASP A 34 10.83 30.52 2.11
C ASP A 34 10.98 32.04 1.99
N GLU A 35 10.63 32.81 3.01
CA GLU A 35 11.14 34.17 3.19
C GLU A 35 11.37 34.45 4.67
N THR A 36 12.65 34.54 4.98
CA THR A 36 13.23 35.17 6.16
C THR A 36 13.17 36.69 6.00
N GLU A 37 12.84 37.47 7.03
CA GLU A 37 13.58 38.61 7.55
C GLU A 37 12.88 39.31 8.73
N ASP A 38 13.62 39.32 9.81
CA ASP A 38 13.93 40.32 10.81
C ASP A 38 13.06 41.60 10.89
N THR A 39 12.61 41.93 12.10
CA THR A 39 13.09 43.08 12.86
C THR A 39 12.46 43.21 14.24
N ALA A 40 13.30 43.52 15.21
CA ALA A 40 13.04 43.81 16.62
C ALA A 40 12.39 45.19 16.82
N GLU A 41 11.73 45.40 17.96
CA GLU A 41 11.91 46.41 19.00
C GLU A 41 10.67 46.52 19.88
N ASN A 42 10.79 46.15 21.10
CA ASN A 42 10.91 46.92 22.34
C ASN A 42 9.76 47.89 22.68
N SER A 43 9.06 47.65 23.77
CA SER A 43 8.99 48.64 24.89
C SER A 43 8.19 48.09 26.08
N GLU A 44 8.84 48.22 27.22
CA GLU A 44 8.34 48.16 28.60
C GLU A 44 7.20 49.16 28.87
N THR A 45 6.33 48.83 29.81
CA THR A 45 6.09 49.61 31.06
C THR A 45 5.06 48.94 31.94
N THR A 46 5.49 48.60 33.08
CA THR A 46 5.12 48.73 34.51
C THR A 46 3.78 49.38 34.87
N GLU A 47 3.27 48.83 35.93
CA GLU A 47 2.78 49.29 37.26
C GLU A 47 1.32 49.03 37.53
N ASP A 48 1.14 48.22 38.58
CA ASP A 48 0.55 48.42 39.91
C ASP A 48 -0.96 48.72 40.00
N ALA A 49 -1.68 47.90 40.76
CA ALA A 49 -2.22 48.16 42.06
C ALA A 49 -3.43 47.27 42.44
N GLU A 50 -3.22 46.60 43.58
CA GLU A 50 -4.13 46.42 44.74
C GLU A 50 -5.50 45.75 44.57
N ASP A 51 -5.60 44.54 45.13
CA ASP A 51 -6.33 44.12 46.33
C ASP A 51 -7.82 44.43 46.43
N GLU A 52 -8.64 43.41 46.22
CA GLU A 52 -9.84 43.21 47.07
C GLU A 52 -10.20 41.74 47.19
N THR A 53 -10.11 41.24 48.39
CA THR A 53 -10.59 39.97 48.88
C THR A 53 -12.10 39.84 48.77
N ALA A 54 -12.57 38.81 48.06
CA ALA A 54 -13.90 38.27 48.22
C ALA A 54 -13.85 36.74 48.31
N ASP A 55 -14.05 36.30 49.52
CA ASP A 55 -14.32 34.94 49.97
C ASP A 55 -15.51 34.37 49.17
N GLN A 56 -15.26 33.36 48.31
CA GLN A 56 -16.33 32.52 47.77
C GLN A 56 -15.85 31.07 47.75
N ALA A 57 -16.68 30.26 48.33
CA ALA A 57 -16.62 28.84 48.54
C ALA A 57 -15.94 28.07 47.41
N GLU A 58 -14.93 27.29 47.76
CA GLU A 58 -14.39 26.22 46.97
C GLU A 58 -15.47 25.17 46.70
N ASP A 59 -16.08 25.25 45.54
CA ASP A 59 -16.64 24.08 44.86
C ASP A 59 -15.47 23.41 44.14
N THR A 60 -14.83 22.47 44.81
CA THR A 60 -13.82 21.60 44.21
C THR A 60 -14.53 20.64 43.29
N ALA A 61 -14.92 21.12 42.11
CA ALA A 61 -15.01 20.26 40.94
C ALA A 61 -13.57 19.74 40.69
N GLU A 62 -13.31 18.48 40.99
CA GLU A 62 -12.13 17.78 40.44
C GLU A 62 -12.19 17.91 38.94
N THR A 63 -11.48 18.88 38.43
CA THR A 63 -11.18 18.94 37.00
C THR A 63 -10.28 17.75 36.74
N THR A 64 -10.84 16.68 36.20
CA THR A 64 -10.07 15.55 35.71
C THR A 64 -9.15 16.14 34.66
N GLU A 65 -7.86 16.31 34.97
CA GLU A 65 -6.86 16.74 34.01
C GLU A 65 -6.82 15.66 32.91
N LEU A 66 -7.30 16.01 31.71
CA LEU A 66 -7.17 15.15 30.53
C LEU A 66 -5.69 14.86 30.35
N LYS A 67 -5.32 13.60 30.45
CA LYS A 67 -3.93 13.18 30.29
C LYS A 67 -3.55 13.27 28.83
N ASN A 68 -2.84 14.30 28.44
CA ASN A 68 -2.15 14.36 27.16
C ASN A 68 -0.91 13.47 27.26
N VAL A 69 -0.95 12.33 26.57
CA VAL A 69 0.18 11.41 26.48
C VAL A 69 0.96 11.71 25.23
N GLU A 70 2.27 11.80 25.35
CA GLU A 70 3.15 11.94 24.17
C GLU A 70 3.35 10.56 23.56
N HIS A 71 2.80 10.37 22.36
CA HIS A 71 2.99 9.16 21.57
C HIS A 71 4.19 9.28 20.64
N PRO A 72 4.86 8.16 20.31
CA PRO A 72 5.85 8.15 19.24
C PRO A 72 5.24 8.67 17.94
N ARG A 73 5.96 9.57 17.27
CA ARG A 73 5.48 10.17 16.02
C ARG A 73 5.79 9.27 14.84
N MET A 74 4.79 9.07 14.00
CA MET A 74 4.92 8.37 12.73
C MET A 74 4.64 9.30 11.57
N SER A 75 5.24 9.00 10.42
CA SER A 75 4.91 9.58 9.13
C SER A 75 4.58 8.45 8.15
N THR A 76 3.92 8.75 7.07
CA THR A 76 3.59 7.73 6.05
C THR A 76 4.82 6.97 5.56
N TYR A 77 5.97 7.65 5.48
CA TYR A 77 7.23 7.05 5.03
C TYR A 77 8.00 6.28 6.12
N SER A 78 7.63 6.48 7.39
CA SER A 78 8.26 5.77 8.52
C SER A 78 7.62 4.41 8.79
N ILE A 79 6.43 4.14 8.27
CA ILE A 79 5.72 2.87 8.44
C ILE A 79 6.50 1.74 7.77
N ARG A 80 6.54 0.59 8.43
CA ARG A 80 7.17 -0.65 7.95
C ARG A 80 6.19 -1.81 7.84
N ARG A 81 5.21 -1.85 8.71
CA ARG A 81 4.12 -2.82 8.69
C ARG A 81 2.85 -2.16 9.19
N PHE A 82 1.73 -2.54 8.61
CA PHE A 82 0.41 -2.17 9.08
C PHE A 82 -0.51 -3.38 9.01
N SER A 83 -1.28 -3.62 10.07
CA SER A 83 -2.30 -4.66 10.10
C SER A 83 -3.59 -4.16 10.72
N ILE A 84 -4.69 -4.75 10.26
CA ILE A 84 -6.05 -4.52 10.75
C ILE A 84 -6.55 -5.84 11.33
N VAL A 85 -6.89 -5.81 12.62
CA VAL A 85 -7.58 -6.88 13.29
C VAL A 85 -9.01 -6.43 13.57
N LYS A 86 -9.99 -7.22 13.15
CA LYS A 86 -11.41 -6.96 13.34
C LYS A 86 -12.04 -8.18 14.02
N ASP A 87 -12.70 -7.96 15.14
CA ASP A 87 -13.34 -9.02 15.93
C ASP A 87 -12.38 -10.19 16.27
N GLY A 88 -11.11 -9.88 16.48
CA GLY A 88 -10.06 -10.84 16.84
C GLY A 88 -9.41 -11.57 15.66
N GLU A 89 -9.82 -11.30 14.44
CA GLU A 89 -9.25 -11.86 13.21
C GLU A 89 -8.43 -10.80 12.47
N GLU A 90 -7.19 -11.15 12.05
CA GLU A 90 -6.40 -10.29 11.19
C GLU A 90 -6.96 -10.35 9.76
N VAL A 91 -7.63 -9.27 9.36
CA VAL A 91 -8.29 -9.19 8.04
C VAL A 91 -7.41 -8.55 6.98
N PHE A 92 -6.38 -7.83 7.39
CA PHE A 92 -5.43 -7.19 6.48
C PHE A 92 -4.05 -7.07 7.11
N GLN A 93 -3.03 -7.33 6.31
CA GLN A 93 -1.65 -6.99 6.65
C GLN A 93 -0.86 -6.61 5.41
N ILE A 94 -0.10 -5.53 5.52
CA ILE A 94 0.89 -5.09 4.54
C ILE A 94 2.21 -4.82 5.26
N LYS A 95 3.32 -5.24 4.67
CA LYS A 95 4.66 -5.01 5.23
C LYS A 95 5.65 -4.61 4.16
N GLN A 96 6.67 -3.87 4.58
CA GLN A 96 7.85 -3.63 3.79
C GLN A 96 8.81 -4.81 4.00
N GLU A 97 9.00 -5.61 2.98
CA GLU A 97 9.86 -6.77 3.04
C GLU A 97 10.83 -6.77 1.87
N PRO A 98 11.96 -6.06 1.99
CA PRO A 98 12.88 -5.90 0.89
C PRO A 98 13.78 -7.12 0.66
N ALA A 99 13.84 -8.06 1.60
CA ALA A 99 14.92 -9.03 1.62
C ALA A 99 14.71 -10.22 0.67
N ASP A 100 13.46 -10.67 0.48
CA ASP A 100 13.17 -11.91 -0.25
C ASP A 100 12.48 -11.65 -1.59
N TYR A 101 12.76 -10.46 -2.23
CA TYR A 101 11.83 -9.99 -3.16
C TYR A 101 11.85 -10.62 -4.51
N LYS A 102 10.73 -11.06 -4.88
CA LYS A 102 10.49 -11.96 -6.00
C LYS A 102 10.59 -11.27 -7.36
N MET A 103 10.39 -9.96 -7.41
CA MET A 103 10.21 -9.26 -8.69
C MET A 103 11.06 -7.99 -8.88
N ASP A 104 11.96 -7.64 -7.99
CA ASP A 104 12.91 -6.50 -8.04
C ASP A 104 12.28 -5.09 -7.99
N PHE A 105 10.95 -4.98 -7.95
CA PHE A 105 10.27 -3.69 -7.95
C PHE A 105 9.55 -3.39 -6.65
N ASP A 106 9.26 -4.43 -5.91
CA ASP A 106 8.32 -4.35 -4.84
C ASP A 106 9.04 -4.34 -3.51
N TYR A 107 8.88 -3.27 -2.81
CA TYR A 107 9.34 -3.11 -1.43
C TYR A 107 8.21 -3.35 -0.43
N TRP A 108 7.02 -3.66 -0.91
CA TRP A 108 5.81 -3.86 -0.12
C TRP A 108 5.05 -5.09 -0.55
N GLU A 109 4.56 -5.85 0.42
CA GLU A 109 3.75 -7.03 0.21
C GLU A 109 2.47 -6.95 1.03
N ILE A 110 1.34 -7.31 0.41
CA ILE A 110 0.13 -7.63 1.14
C ILE A 110 0.24 -9.12 1.53
N THR A 111 0.45 -9.39 2.82
CA THR A 111 0.65 -10.75 3.32
C THR A 111 -0.64 -11.39 3.82
N ASN A 112 -1.68 -10.58 4.03
CA ASN A 112 -3.04 -11.01 4.31
C ASN A 112 -4.01 -10.05 3.61
N PRO A 113 -4.97 -10.50 2.79
CA PRO A 113 -5.35 -11.90 2.55
C PRO A 113 -4.60 -12.61 1.39
N TYR A 114 -3.58 -12.00 0.80
CA TYR A 114 -3.06 -12.46 -0.48
C TYR A 114 -1.84 -13.38 -0.43
N ASP A 115 -1.36 -13.78 0.76
CA ASP A 115 -0.20 -14.67 0.91
C ASP A 115 0.98 -14.25 0.02
N GLU A 116 1.50 -13.06 0.25
CA GLU A 116 2.69 -12.53 -0.44
C GLU A 116 2.45 -12.11 -1.90
N ILE A 117 1.27 -11.65 -2.25
CA ILE A 117 1.09 -10.97 -3.53
C ILE A 117 1.65 -9.57 -3.43
N ALA A 118 2.62 -9.38 -4.24
CA ALA A 118 3.34 -8.15 -4.46
C ALA A 118 2.60 -7.29 -5.50
N THR A 119 3.25 -6.30 -6.02
CA THR A 119 2.71 -5.31 -6.95
C THR A 119 1.65 -4.42 -6.30
N VAL A 120 2.06 -3.84 -5.18
CA VAL A 120 1.25 -2.85 -4.47
C VAL A 120 1.23 -1.52 -5.24
N ASN A 121 0.05 -0.94 -5.39
CA ASN A 121 -0.09 0.44 -5.80
C ASN A 121 0.33 1.35 -4.64
N THR A 122 1.55 1.86 -4.71
CA THR A 122 2.14 2.66 -3.61
C THR A 122 1.43 3.99 -3.40
N GLU A 123 0.77 4.57 -4.41
CA GLU A 123 -0.03 5.78 -4.27
C GLU A 123 -1.22 5.51 -3.35
N ASN A 124 -2.06 4.52 -3.67
CA ASN A 124 -3.22 4.13 -2.84
C ASN A 124 -2.78 3.69 -1.43
N MET A 125 -1.64 3.01 -1.33
CA MET A 125 -1.07 2.60 -0.05
C MET A 125 -0.69 3.81 0.82
N TYR A 126 -0.01 4.81 0.25
CA TYR A 126 0.35 6.00 1.00
C TYR A 126 -0.86 6.87 1.35
N GLU A 127 -1.92 6.88 0.54
CA GLU A 127 -3.20 7.49 0.89
C GLU A 127 -3.81 6.79 2.13
N MET A 128 -3.82 5.46 2.15
CA MET A 128 -4.28 4.68 3.31
C MET A 128 -3.43 4.98 4.56
N PHE A 129 -2.09 5.02 4.44
CA PHE A 129 -1.23 5.41 5.56
C PHE A 129 -1.46 6.85 6.01
N GLY A 130 -1.83 7.74 5.09
CA GLY A 130 -2.22 9.11 5.40
C GLY A 130 -3.41 9.18 6.35
N VAL A 131 -4.41 8.33 6.18
CA VAL A 131 -5.55 8.25 7.12
C VAL A 131 -5.07 7.89 8.52
N LEU A 132 -4.23 6.87 8.63
CA LEU A 132 -3.71 6.38 9.92
C LEU A 132 -2.85 7.43 10.64
N VAL A 133 -1.94 8.09 9.91
CA VAL A 133 -1.03 9.11 10.48
C VAL A 133 -1.78 10.36 10.92
N ASN A 134 -2.94 10.63 10.32
CA ASN A 134 -3.79 11.78 10.65
C ASN A 134 -4.79 11.49 11.78
N PHE A 135 -4.75 10.34 12.45
CA PHE A 135 -5.53 10.14 13.66
C PHE A 135 -5.12 11.16 14.73
N ASP A 136 -6.09 11.91 15.24
CA ASP A 136 -5.82 12.86 16.34
C ASP A 136 -5.70 12.11 17.67
N LEU A 137 -4.47 11.76 17.99
CA LEU A 137 -4.09 11.14 19.26
C LEU A 137 -3.43 12.17 20.22
N SER A 138 -3.63 13.46 20.00
CA SER A 138 -3.08 14.53 20.83
C SER A 138 -4.06 15.11 21.82
N ASN A 139 -5.37 15.01 21.53
CA ASN A 139 -6.42 15.59 22.34
C ASN A 139 -7.28 14.48 22.97
N GLY A 140 -6.92 14.09 24.18
CA GLY A 140 -7.73 13.14 24.97
C GLY A 140 -9.11 13.72 25.30
N VAL A 141 -10.10 12.83 25.47
CA VAL A 141 -11.46 13.17 25.88
C VAL A 141 -11.77 12.59 27.24
N ASP A 142 -12.64 13.26 27.99
CA ASP A 142 -13.20 12.69 29.21
C ASP A 142 -14.27 11.64 28.85
N ALA A 143 -13.94 10.39 29.07
CA ALA A 143 -14.80 9.25 28.81
C ALA A 143 -15.20 8.50 30.09
N SER A 144 -15.07 9.14 31.26
CA SER A 144 -15.32 8.50 32.56
C SER A 144 -16.74 7.96 32.72
N ASP A 145 -17.73 8.60 32.09
CA ASP A 145 -19.14 8.21 32.12
C ASP A 145 -19.59 7.45 30.87
N ALA A 146 -18.66 7.17 29.92
CA ALA A 146 -18.99 6.53 28.64
C ALA A 146 -18.72 5.03 28.64
N ASP A 147 -19.58 4.26 27.97
CA ASP A 147 -19.29 2.87 27.62
C ASP A 147 -18.40 2.84 26.35
N THR A 148 -17.10 2.99 26.57
CA THR A 148 -16.13 3.05 25.47
C THR A 148 -15.90 1.72 24.77
N GLY A 149 -16.21 0.59 25.43
CA GLY A 149 -15.92 -0.77 24.92
C GLY A 149 -14.44 -1.11 24.80
N LEU A 150 -13.52 -0.23 25.18
CA LEU A 150 -12.07 -0.42 24.99
C LEU A 150 -11.48 -1.59 25.78
N ASP A 151 -12.05 -1.89 26.95
CA ASP A 151 -11.59 -2.99 27.80
C ASP A 151 -11.82 -4.38 27.17
N THR A 152 -12.77 -4.50 26.26
CA THR A 152 -13.20 -5.78 25.70
C THR A 152 -13.03 -5.87 24.20
N THR A 153 -12.64 -4.78 23.56
CA THR A 153 -12.51 -4.74 22.09
C THR A 153 -11.47 -5.73 21.58
N GLN A 154 -11.79 -6.36 20.47
CA GLN A 154 -10.88 -7.19 19.67
C GLN A 154 -10.64 -6.58 18.30
N THR A 155 -10.98 -5.31 18.14
CA THR A 155 -10.75 -4.55 16.90
C THR A 155 -9.64 -3.53 17.14
N TYR A 156 -8.56 -3.61 16.37
CA TYR A 156 -7.42 -2.73 16.54
C TYR A 156 -6.56 -2.64 15.27
N PHE A 157 -5.77 -1.58 15.20
CA PHE A 157 -4.75 -1.37 14.19
C PHE A 157 -3.36 -1.56 14.82
N THR A 158 -2.48 -2.30 14.17
CA THR A 158 -1.07 -2.41 14.59
C THR A 158 -0.16 -1.83 13.53
N VAL A 159 0.76 -0.97 13.96
CA VAL A 159 1.71 -0.28 13.08
C VAL A 159 3.11 -0.47 13.62
N ASP A 160 4.01 -1.01 12.79
CA ASP A 160 5.44 -0.95 13.04
C ASP A 160 6.03 0.18 12.21
N PHE A 161 6.80 1.05 12.82
CA PHE A 161 7.34 2.24 12.18
C PHE A 161 8.66 2.69 12.81
N VAL A 162 9.36 3.57 12.12
CA VAL A 162 10.52 4.27 12.68
C VAL A 162 10.03 5.55 13.34
N ASN A 163 10.33 5.72 14.62
CA ASN A 163 9.97 6.93 15.37
C ASN A 163 10.70 8.14 14.79
N THR A 164 9.96 9.18 14.38
CA THR A 164 10.49 10.38 13.72
C THR A 164 10.59 11.59 14.64
N VAL A 165 10.48 11.41 15.97
CA VAL A 165 10.41 12.50 16.96
C VAL A 165 11.63 13.40 16.96
N ASN A 166 12.80 12.93 16.56
CA ASN A 166 14.03 13.69 16.75
C ASN A 166 14.90 13.92 15.52
N ASP A 167 14.65 13.26 14.38
CA ASP A 167 15.48 13.52 13.19
C ASP A 167 14.97 12.81 11.94
N ASP A 168 15.05 13.48 10.79
CA ASP A 168 14.88 12.87 9.46
C ASP A 168 15.91 11.76 9.18
N THR A 169 16.97 11.68 9.99
CA THR A 169 18.02 10.66 9.91
C THR A 169 17.75 9.40 10.72
N ALA A 170 16.71 9.37 11.55
CA ALA A 170 16.33 8.22 12.39
C ALA A 170 15.94 6.96 11.59
N ARG A 171 15.95 7.03 10.27
CA ARG A 171 15.67 5.89 9.37
C ARG A 171 16.65 4.73 9.48
N GLU A 172 17.82 4.92 10.12
CA GLU A 172 18.92 3.97 10.08
C GLU A 172 19.33 3.42 11.45
N THR A 173 18.67 3.81 12.54
CA THR A 173 19.03 3.32 13.87
C THR A 173 17.99 2.31 14.38
N GLU A 174 18.43 1.10 14.75
CA GLU A 174 17.57 0.06 15.31
C GLU A 174 16.80 0.53 16.56
N ASP A 175 17.35 1.46 17.32
CA ASP A 175 16.75 2.04 18.52
C ASP A 175 15.54 2.96 18.25
N ALA A 176 15.30 3.31 17.00
CA ALA A 176 14.18 4.15 16.60
C ALA A 176 12.91 3.36 16.19
N ASN A 177 12.98 2.03 16.07
CA ASN A 177 11.84 1.22 15.73
C ASN A 177 10.81 1.24 16.87
N ALA A 178 9.56 1.39 16.51
CA ALA A 178 8.44 1.43 17.44
C ALA A 178 7.25 0.64 16.88
N THR A 179 6.42 0.16 17.79
CA THR A 179 5.13 -0.46 17.47
C THR A 179 4.04 0.28 18.21
N ALA A 180 3.00 0.70 17.52
CA ALA A 180 1.77 1.20 18.11
C ALA A 180 0.62 0.23 17.82
N THR A 181 -0.19 -0.05 18.85
CA THR A 181 -1.47 -0.75 18.71
C THR A 181 -2.58 0.19 19.14
N ILE A 182 -3.44 0.58 18.22
CA ILE A 182 -4.55 1.50 18.42
C ILE A 182 -5.81 0.65 18.57
N LEU A 183 -6.35 0.58 19.78
CA LEU A 183 -7.58 -0.12 20.09
C LEU A 183 -8.76 0.73 19.63
N ILE A 184 -9.76 0.10 19.03
CA ILE A 184 -10.98 0.74 18.54
C ILE A 184 -12.15 0.17 19.32
N GLY A 185 -12.84 1.03 20.04
CA GLY A 185 -13.98 0.68 20.90
C GLY A 185 -15.33 0.98 20.26
N ASN A 186 -16.31 1.29 21.13
CA ASN A 186 -17.65 1.70 20.72
C ASN A 186 -17.64 3.10 20.08
N THR A 187 -18.76 3.52 19.53
CA THR A 187 -18.94 4.88 19.00
C THR A 187 -19.67 5.78 20.02
N ASP A 188 -19.39 7.08 19.96
CA ASP A 188 -20.17 8.10 20.65
C ASP A 188 -21.52 8.38 19.94
N ASP A 189 -22.28 9.36 20.45
CA ASP A 189 -23.57 9.77 19.88
C ASP A 189 -23.47 10.35 18.46
N ASN A 190 -22.29 10.84 18.05
CA ASN A 190 -22.03 11.33 16.70
C ASN A 190 -21.60 10.21 15.76
N GLY A 191 -21.25 9.06 16.29
CA GLY A 191 -20.76 7.90 15.59
C GLY A 191 -19.23 7.87 15.47
N ASP A 192 -18.49 8.75 16.15
CA ASP A 192 -17.04 8.73 16.21
C ASP A 192 -16.57 7.65 17.19
N TYR A 193 -15.47 6.99 16.91
CA TYR A 193 -15.00 5.84 17.67
C TYR A 193 -14.15 6.26 18.86
N TYR A 194 -14.45 5.71 20.04
CA TYR A 194 -13.50 5.72 21.15
C TYR A 194 -12.27 4.89 20.79
N ALA A 195 -11.11 5.44 21.05
CA ALA A 195 -9.84 4.77 20.80
C ALA A 195 -8.84 5.03 21.92
N CYS A 196 -7.91 4.11 22.12
CA CYS A 196 -6.72 4.34 22.94
C CYS A 196 -5.52 3.61 22.33
N VAL A 197 -4.32 4.02 22.72
CA VAL A 197 -3.09 3.33 22.33
C VAL A 197 -2.71 2.36 23.44
N LYS A 198 -2.49 1.10 23.09
CA LYS A 198 -2.09 0.06 24.03
C LYS A 198 -0.81 0.46 24.77
N GLY A 199 -0.84 0.37 26.10
CA GLY A 199 0.22 0.85 27.00
C GLY A 199 0.02 2.31 27.45
N TYR A 200 -1.02 2.99 26.93
CA TYR A 200 -1.41 4.35 27.26
C TYR A 200 -2.93 4.46 27.47
N GLU A 201 -3.52 3.44 28.04
CA GLU A 201 -4.98 3.27 28.14
C GLU A 201 -5.65 4.33 29.02
N ASP A 202 -4.88 5.10 29.80
CA ASP A 202 -5.38 6.24 30.56
C ASP A 202 -5.81 7.43 29.68
N ALA A 203 -5.40 7.45 28.40
CA ALA A 203 -5.78 8.48 27.45
C ALA A 203 -6.74 7.91 26.40
N VAL A 204 -7.97 8.39 26.40
CA VAL A 204 -9.02 8.03 25.45
C VAL A 204 -9.17 9.14 24.43
N TYR A 205 -9.32 8.76 23.17
CA TYR A 205 -9.47 9.67 22.03
C TYR A 205 -10.79 9.40 21.30
N LEU A 206 -11.27 10.39 20.56
CA LEU A 206 -12.36 10.20 19.59
C LEU A 206 -11.77 10.31 18.18
N LEU A 207 -11.86 9.22 17.43
CA LEU A 207 -11.45 9.16 16.04
C LEU A 207 -12.67 9.24 15.12
N SER A 208 -12.57 10.03 14.07
CA SER A 208 -13.69 10.22 13.16
C SER A 208 -14.17 8.91 12.57
N LYS A 209 -15.48 8.73 12.52
CA LYS A 209 -16.14 7.57 11.90
C LYS A 209 -15.67 7.31 10.48
N GLU A 210 -15.50 8.37 9.69
CA GLU A 210 -15.06 8.27 8.30
C GLU A 210 -13.65 7.67 8.20
N SER A 211 -12.71 8.16 9.00
CA SER A 211 -11.33 7.69 9.01
C SER A 211 -11.22 6.24 9.47
N VAL A 212 -11.89 5.89 10.56
CA VAL A 212 -11.85 4.51 11.09
C VAL A 212 -12.51 3.53 10.12
N ASN A 213 -13.69 3.86 9.60
CA ASN A 213 -14.39 2.99 8.65
C ASN A 213 -13.63 2.82 7.34
N SER A 214 -12.92 3.85 6.86
CA SER A 214 -12.11 3.72 5.64
C SER A 214 -11.03 2.65 5.77
N LEU A 215 -10.53 2.40 6.98
CA LEU A 215 -9.59 1.33 7.26
C LEU A 215 -10.31 -0.01 7.56
N LEU A 216 -11.37 -0.02 8.38
CA LEU A 216 -12.09 -1.25 8.72
C LEU A 216 -12.85 -1.88 7.54
N GLU A 217 -13.20 -1.09 6.54
CA GLU A 217 -13.88 -1.50 5.30
C GLU A 217 -12.92 -1.55 4.10
N LEU A 218 -11.60 -1.49 4.37
CA LEU A 218 -10.58 -1.54 3.35
C LEU A 218 -10.76 -2.78 2.47
N LYS A 219 -10.73 -2.56 1.16
CA LYS A 219 -10.69 -3.64 0.17
C LYS A 219 -9.26 -3.81 -0.31
N PRO A 220 -8.54 -4.85 0.12
CA PRO A 220 -7.13 -5.04 -0.20
C PRO A 220 -6.85 -5.05 -1.70
N PHE A 221 -7.80 -5.53 -2.51
CA PHE A 221 -7.74 -5.50 -3.97
C PHE A 221 -7.52 -4.09 -4.55
N ASN A 222 -7.99 -3.04 -3.88
CA ASN A 222 -7.78 -1.65 -4.33
C ASN A 222 -6.35 -1.16 -4.13
N LEU A 223 -5.57 -1.86 -3.30
CA LEU A 223 -4.16 -1.56 -3.10
C LEU A 223 -3.23 -2.26 -4.10
N LEU A 224 -3.76 -3.12 -4.98
CA LEU A 224 -2.97 -3.78 -6.00
C LEU A 224 -2.73 -2.88 -7.21
N LEU A 225 -1.57 -3.02 -7.84
CA LEU A 225 -1.25 -2.37 -9.11
C LEU A 225 -2.07 -2.94 -10.29
N LYS A 226 -2.79 -4.03 -10.06
CA LYS A 226 -3.65 -4.73 -11.03
C LYS A 226 -2.89 -5.45 -12.16
N ILE A 227 -1.58 -5.58 -12.08
CA ILE A 227 -0.76 -6.34 -13.02
C ILE A 227 -0.50 -7.73 -12.41
N PRO A 228 -0.89 -8.84 -13.05
CA PRO A 228 -0.72 -10.19 -12.50
C PRO A 228 0.74 -10.54 -12.18
N ALA A 229 1.67 -10.09 -13.00
CA ALA A 229 3.10 -10.25 -12.78
C ALA A 229 3.88 -9.10 -13.42
N LEU A 230 4.57 -8.32 -12.61
CA LEU A 230 5.48 -7.28 -13.06
C LEU A 230 6.92 -7.81 -12.95
N VAL A 231 7.45 -8.36 -14.02
CA VAL A 231 8.81 -8.90 -14.09
C VAL A 231 9.76 -7.87 -14.71
N ASN A 232 10.92 -7.64 -14.10
CA ASN A 232 11.93 -6.75 -14.67
C ASN A 232 12.59 -7.41 -15.89
N ILE A 233 12.55 -6.74 -17.04
CA ILE A 233 13.14 -7.24 -18.29
C ILE A 233 14.67 -7.49 -18.16
N ASP A 234 15.36 -6.74 -17.29
CA ASP A 234 16.79 -6.90 -17.07
C ASP A 234 17.14 -8.18 -16.29
N THR A 235 16.14 -8.78 -15.62
CA THR A 235 16.26 -10.07 -14.94
C THR A 235 15.78 -11.23 -15.79
N LEU A 236 15.34 -10.98 -17.01
CA LEU A 236 14.71 -11.98 -17.85
C LEU A 236 15.73 -12.73 -18.71
N ASP A 237 15.70 -14.06 -18.70
CA ASP A 237 16.38 -14.92 -19.65
C ASP A 237 15.48 -15.30 -20.81
N SER A 238 14.26 -15.73 -20.53
CA SER A 238 13.28 -16.13 -21.53
C SER A 238 11.86 -16.09 -21.01
N VAL A 239 10.90 -16.10 -21.94
CA VAL A 239 9.47 -16.32 -21.63
C VAL A 239 8.94 -17.42 -22.52
N ASP A 240 8.34 -18.42 -21.91
CA ASP A 240 7.58 -19.47 -22.57
C ASP A 240 6.09 -19.16 -22.52
N MET A 241 5.42 -19.17 -23.67
CA MET A 241 3.99 -18.94 -23.80
C MET A 241 3.36 -20.18 -24.45
N THR A 242 2.55 -20.91 -23.67
CA THR A 242 1.90 -22.14 -24.13
C THR A 242 0.43 -21.87 -24.43
N ILE A 243 0.00 -22.20 -25.65
CA ILE A 243 -1.39 -22.10 -26.11
C ILE A 243 -1.79 -23.46 -26.65
N GLY A 244 -2.66 -24.15 -25.92
CA GLY A 244 -3.02 -25.53 -26.18
C GLY A 244 -1.78 -26.44 -26.12
N LYS A 245 -1.38 -27.05 -27.26
CA LYS A 245 -0.21 -27.96 -27.33
C LYS A 245 1.06 -27.29 -27.86
N LYS A 246 1.04 -26.00 -28.13
CA LYS A 246 2.15 -25.29 -28.76
C LYS A 246 2.75 -24.27 -27.81
N THR A 247 4.08 -24.37 -27.63
CA THR A 247 4.86 -23.40 -26.88
C THR A 247 5.60 -22.45 -27.83
N TYR A 248 5.55 -21.17 -27.51
CA TYR A 248 6.24 -20.08 -28.17
C TYR A 248 7.25 -19.50 -27.18
N THR A 249 8.52 -19.45 -27.56
CA THR A 249 9.57 -18.96 -26.66
C THR A 249 10.15 -17.65 -27.18
N MET A 250 10.14 -16.62 -26.37
CA MET A 250 10.97 -15.44 -26.56
C MET A 250 12.17 -15.50 -25.62
N LYS A 251 13.37 -15.13 -26.12
CA LYS A 251 14.62 -15.30 -25.36
C LYS A 251 15.59 -14.15 -25.58
N LEU A 252 16.30 -13.77 -24.49
CA LEU A 252 17.49 -12.95 -24.50
C LEU A 252 18.73 -13.86 -24.56
N ASP A 253 19.57 -13.75 -25.58
CA ASP A 253 20.70 -14.65 -25.76
C ASP A 253 21.93 -13.85 -26.25
N GLY A 254 22.87 -13.59 -25.33
CA GLY A 254 24.11 -12.90 -25.62
C GLY A 254 23.95 -11.47 -26.18
N GLY A 255 22.84 -10.79 -25.85
CA GLY A 255 22.49 -9.47 -26.37
C GLY A 255 21.56 -9.51 -27.59
N ASP A 256 21.24 -10.69 -28.11
CA ASP A 256 20.29 -10.91 -29.21
C ASP A 256 18.88 -11.15 -28.65
N TYR A 257 17.89 -10.55 -29.27
CA TYR A 257 16.46 -10.78 -29.03
C TYR A 257 15.94 -11.85 -29.99
N LYS A 258 15.35 -12.92 -29.48
CA LYS A 258 14.91 -14.06 -30.30
C LYS A 258 13.46 -14.43 -30.07
N PHE A 259 12.73 -14.74 -31.13
CA PHE A 259 11.45 -15.44 -31.13
C PHE A 259 11.68 -16.84 -31.74
N GLY A 260 11.65 -17.86 -30.87
CA GLY A 260 12.10 -19.21 -31.23
C GLY A 260 13.55 -19.18 -31.71
N LYS A 261 13.76 -19.53 -33.00
CA LYS A 261 15.09 -19.55 -33.65
C LYS A 261 15.43 -18.26 -34.40
N LYS A 262 14.47 -17.31 -34.48
CA LYS A 262 14.59 -16.12 -35.31
C LYS A 262 15.05 -14.93 -34.50
N THR A 263 16.15 -14.28 -34.87
CA THR A 263 16.56 -12.98 -34.29
C THR A 263 15.58 -11.89 -34.73
N VAL A 264 15.13 -11.08 -33.77
CA VAL A 264 14.20 -9.95 -33.95
C VAL A 264 14.82 -8.67 -33.46
N LYS A 265 14.24 -7.54 -33.84
CA LYS A 265 14.64 -6.24 -33.31
C LYS A 265 14.16 -6.09 -31.86
N LYS A 266 14.90 -5.31 -31.06
CA LYS A 266 14.58 -5.00 -29.68
C LYS A 266 13.14 -4.47 -29.53
N GLU A 267 12.72 -3.58 -30.41
CA GLU A 267 11.39 -2.97 -30.39
C GLU A 267 10.28 -4.02 -30.47
N LYS A 268 10.42 -5.03 -31.35
CA LYS A 268 9.43 -6.11 -31.44
C LYS A 268 9.40 -7.02 -30.22
N PHE A 269 10.57 -7.24 -29.64
CA PHE A 269 10.67 -8.02 -28.40
C PHE A 269 9.99 -7.29 -27.25
N THR A 270 10.30 -6.01 -27.08
CA THR A 270 9.73 -5.15 -26.05
C THR A 270 8.21 -4.99 -26.22
N GLU A 271 7.72 -4.86 -27.47
CA GLU A 271 6.29 -4.78 -27.76
C GLU A 271 5.53 -6.02 -27.27
N LEU A 272 6.05 -7.24 -27.56
CA LEU A 272 5.42 -8.46 -27.08
C LEU A 272 5.55 -8.61 -25.55
N TYR A 273 6.72 -8.26 -25.01
CA TYR A 273 6.96 -8.28 -23.58
C TYR A 273 5.98 -7.37 -22.81
N GLN A 274 5.75 -6.15 -23.29
CA GLN A 274 4.76 -5.23 -22.73
C GLN A 274 3.33 -5.77 -22.84
N ALA A 275 3.02 -6.43 -23.95
CA ALA A 275 1.70 -7.06 -24.11
C ALA A 275 1.45 -8.17 -23.09
N LEU A 276 2.46 -8.94 -22.70
CA LEU A 276 2.35 -9.96 -21.64
C LEU A 276 2.00 -9.36 -20.28
N GLN A 277 2.32 -8.10 -20.06
CA GLN A 277 2.03 -7.35 -18.81
C GLN A 277 0.80 -6.44 -18.93
N SER A 278 0.11 -6.42 -20.07
CA SER A 278 -1.03 -5.52 -20.30
C SER A 278 -2.39 -6.12 -19.90
N VAL A 279 -2.46 -7.41 -19.62
CA VAL A 279 -3.67 -8.04 -19.08
C VAL A 279 -3.81 -7.61 -17.61
N MET A 280 -4.90 -6.93 -17.29
CA MET A 280 -5.10 -6.34 -15.96
C MET A 280 -6.06 -7.18 -15.12
N LEU A 281 -5.80 -7.26 -13.82
CA LEU A 281 -6.75 -7.81 -12.84
C LEU A 281 -7.99 -6.93 -12.78
N ASP A 282 -9.17 -7.54 -12.92
CA ASP A 282 -10.46 -6.84 -12.89
C ASP A 282 -11.13 -6.93 -11.53
N SER A 283 -11.20 -8.13 -10.99
CA SER A 283 -11.85 -8.43 -9.70
C SER A 283 -11.28 -9.67 -9.03
N GLU A 284 -11.71 -9.90 -7.80
CA GLU A 284 -11.45 -11.14 -7.07
C GLU A 284 -12.48 -12.22 -7.45
N ILE A 285 -12.08 -13.49 -7.37
CA ILE A 285 -12.99 -14.62 -7.59
C ILE A 285 -13.85 -14.77 -6.35
N GLU A 286 -15.18 -14.68 -6.53
CA GLU A 286 -16.16 -14.93 -5.47
C GLU A 286 -16.49 -16.42 -5.34
N GLU A 287 -16.59 -17.14 -6.46
CA GLU A 287 -16.86 -18.58 -6.51
C GLU A 287 -15.76 -19.33 -7.24
N THR A 288 -15.12 -20.27 -6.58
CA THR A 288 -14.13 -21.14 -7.20
C THR A 288 -14.83 -22.21 -8.04
N LYS A 289 -14.48 -22.31 -9.31
CA LYS A 289 -14.98 -23.36 -10.21
C LYS A 289 -14.14 -24.65 -10.10
N ASP A 290 -14.79 -25.78 -10.30
CA ASP A 290 -14.10 -27.05 -10.36
C ASP A 290 -13.11 -27.12 -11.54
N ALA A 291 -11.96 -27.77 -11.33
CA ALA A 291 -10.92 -27.88 -12.35
C ALA A 291 -11.42 -28.57 -13.65
N ALA A 292 -12.47 -29.41 -13.56
CA ALA A 292 -13.08 -30.06 -14.72
C ALA A 292 -13.92 -29.12 -15.61
N GLU A 293 -14.27 -27.94 -15.08
CA GLU A 293 -15.09 -26.94 -15.79
C GLU A 293 -14.23 -25.83 -16.43
N LYS A 294 -12.90 -25.90 -16.25
CA LYS A 294 -11.96 -24.90 -16.72
C LYS A 294 -11.15 -25.42 -17.90
N GLU A 295 -11.01 -24.60 -18.93
CA GLU A 295 -10.10 -24.84 -20.04
C GLU A 295 -8.90 -23.87 -19.94
N GLU A 296 -7.68 -24.40 -19.98
CA GLU A 296 -6.48 -23.56 -20.02
C GLU A 296 -6.38 -22.84 -21.37
N VAL A 297 -6.42 -21.51 -21.34
CA VAL A 297 -6.35 -20.62 -22.51
C VAL A 297 -4.91 -20.31 -22.87
N LEU A 298 -4.12 -19.95 -21.84
CA LEU A 298 -2.75 -19.49 -22.01
C LEU A 298 -1.97 -19.76 -20.71
N THR A 299 -0.76 -20.30 -20.86
CA THR A 299 0.24 -20.28 -19.80
C THR A 299 1.42 -19.43 -20.22
N VAL A 300 1.87 -18.51 -19.36
CA VAL A 300 3.07 -17.67 -19.53
C VAL A 300 4.03 -17.97 -18.39
N THR A 301 5.25 -18.42 -18.71
CA THR A 301 6.31 -18.63 -17.71
C THR A 301 7.49 -17.71 -18.04
N PHE A 302 7.79 -16.82 -17.12
CA PHE A 302 8.99 -15.97 -17.16
C PHE A 302 10.13 -16.71 -16.47
N HIS A 303 11.22 -16.96 -17.18
CA HIS A 303 12.45 -17.52 -16.63
C HIS A 303 13.43 -16.38 -16.38
N ARG A 304 13.89 -16.26 -15.12
CA ARG A 304 14.70 -15.15 -14.65
C ARG A 304 16.12 -15.62 -14.29
N ASN A 305 17.09 -14.71 -14.38
CA ASN A 305 18.47 -14.93 -13.99
C ASN A 305 18.75 -14.57 -12.52
N THR A 306 17.75 -14.67 -11.66
CA THR A 306 17.81 -14.40 -10.23
C THR A 306 17.78 -15.71 -9.44
N GLU A 307 18.45 -15.75 -8.28
CA GLU A 307 18.43 -16.92 -7.39
C GLU A 307 17.05 -17.07 -6.75
N GLU A 308 16.43 -15.93 -6.44
CA GLU A 308 15.09 -15.86 -5.86
C GLU A 308 14.04 -15.76 -6.96
N ALA A 309 12.96 -16.49 -6.80
CA ALA A 309 11.88 -16.60 -7.80
C ALA A 309 12.42 -16.71 -9.25
N PRO A 310 13.21 -17.74 -9.57
CA PRO A 310 13.80 -17.92 -10.90
C PRO A 310 12.74 -18.11 -11.98
N GLU A 311 11.51 -18.44 -11.57
CA GLU A 311 10.36 -18.60 -12.45
C GLU A 311 9.13 -17.88 -11.88
N VAL A 312 8.41 -17.17 -12.76
CA VAL A 312 7.08 -16.61 -12.47
C VAL A 312 6.11 -17.16 -13.51
N THR A 313 5.07 -17.83 -13.07
CA THR A 313 4.11 -18.49 -13.96
C THR A 313 2.72 -17.90 -13.78
N LEU A 314 2.11 -17.51 -14.91
CA LEU A 314 0.71 -17.13 -15.02
C LEU A 314 -0.02 -18.17 -15.85
N LYS A 315 -1.18 -18.65 -15.36
CA LYS A 315 -2.07 -19.49 -16.16
C LYS A 315 -3.45 -18.87 -16.20
N TYR A 316 -3.98 -18.74 -17.38
CA TYR A 316 -5.31 -18.21 -17.64
C TYR A 316 -6.25 -19.36 -17.99
N TYR A 317 -7.39 -19.40 -17.32
CA TYR A 317 -8.42 -20.41 -17.52
C TYR A 317 -9.75 -19.74 -17.83
N THR A 318 -10.58 -20.37 -18.67
CA THR A 318 -11.93 -19.91 -18.89
C THR A 318 -12.71 -19.86 -17.57
N TYR A 319 -13.38 -18.74 -17.30
CA TYR A 319 -14.22 -18.60 -16.11
C TYR A 319 -15.71 -18.46 -16.50
N ASP A 320 -16.04 -17.52 -17.36
CA ASP A 320 -17.37 -17.34 -17.95
C ASP A 320 -17.28 -16.67 -19.34
N ASP A 321 -18.39 -16.18 -19.87
CA ASP A 321 -18.42 -15.52 -21.19
C ASP A 321 -17.67 -14.17 -21.21
N THR A 322 -17.36 -13.58 -20.06
CA THR A 322 -16.75 -12.25 -19.91
C THR A 322 -15.34 -12.31 -19.36
N TYR A 323 -15.09 -13.27 -18.47
CA TYR A 323 -13.87 -13.35 -17.70
C TYR A 323 -13.13 -14.67 -17.87
N ASP A 324 -11.82 -14.57 -17.82
CA ASP A 324 -10.91 -15.67 -17.52
C ASP A 324 -10.41 -15.52 -16.09
N SER A 325 -10.12 -16.62 -15.39
CA SER A 325 -9.39 -16.57 -14.13
C SER A 325 -7.89 -16.62 -14.36
N VAL A 326 -7.11 -16.03 -13.46
CA VAL A 326 -5.65 -16.10 -13.51
C VAL A 326 -5.08 -16.75 -12.25
N GLU A 327 -4.27 -17.80 -12.48
CA GLU A 327 -3.43 -18.45 -11.48
C GLU A 327 -2.02 -17.83 -11.54
N ILE A 328 -1.56 -17.28 -10.42
CA ILE A 328 -0.22 -16.69 -10.26
C ILE A 328 0.59 -17.61 -9.36
N ASN A 329 1.66 -18.21 -9.89
CA ASN A 329 2.54 -19.12 -9.15
C ASN A 329 1.79 -20.24 -8.40
N GLY A 330 0.71 -20.78 -8.97
CA GLY A 330 -0.09 -21.85 -8.39
C GLY A 330 -1.27 -21.41 -7.53
N THR A 331 -1.48 -20.11 -7.36
CA THR A 331 -2.62 -19.57 -6.61
C THR A 331 -3.56 -18.82 -7.53
N GLU A 332 -4.82 -19.27 -7.61
CA GLU A 332 -5.87 -18.67 -8.44
C GLU A 332 -6.82 -17.85 -7.54
N ARG A 333 -6.87 -16.52 -7.77
CA ARG A 333 -7.63 -15.59 -6.93
C ARG A 333 -8.37 -14.50 -7.69
N PHE A 334 -7.95 -14.23 -8.92
CA PHE A 334 -8.39 -13.05 -9.63
C PHE A 334 -8.98 -13.37 -10.98
N LEU A 335 -9.86 -12.49 -11.43
CA LEU A 335 -10.43 -12.46 -12.76
C LEU A 335 -9.73 -11.40 -13.61
N VAL A 336 -9.64 -11.68 -14.90
CA VAL A 336 -9.18 -10.79 -15.95
C VAL A 336 -10.23 -10.82 -17.08
N LYS A 337 -10.26 -9.81 -17.93
CA LYS A 337 -11.19 -9.84 -19.08
C LYS A 337 -10.73 -10.86 -20.11
N ALA A 338 -11.63 -11.76 -20.49
CA ALA A 338 -11.37 -12.79 -21.50
C ALA A 338 -10.97 -12.18 -22.86
N GLU A 339 -11.51 -11.01 -23.23
CA GLU A 339 -11.14 -10.30 -24.46
C GLU A 339 -9.66 -9.86 -24.47
N ASP A 340 -9.08 -9.50 -23.31
CA ASP A 340 -7.68 -9.09 -23.18
C ASP A 340 -6.75 -10.30 -23.33
N VAL A 341 -7.11 -11.44 -22.73
CA VAL A 341 -6.37 -12.70 -22.89
C VAL A 341 -6.43 -13.17 -24.35
N ASP A 342 -7.57 -13.10 -24.97
CA ASP A 342 -7.78 -13.41 -26.38
C ASP A 342 -6.95 -12.52 -27.32
N ALA A 343 -6.88 -11.21 -27.02
CA ALA A 343 -6.04 -10.26 -27.75
C ALA A 343 -4.56 -10.61 -27.61
N LEU A 344 -4.11 -10.93 -26.41
CA LEU A 344 -2.75 -11.38 -26.13
C LEU A 344 -2.43 -12.67 -26.88
N VAL A 345 -3.29 -13.68 -26.85
CA VAL A 345 -3.14 -14.95 -27.60
C VAL A 345 -2.99 -14.70 -29.11
N LYS A 346 -3.80 -13.79 -29.68
CA LYS A 346 -3.70 -13.40 -31.09
C LYS A 346 -2.36 -12.71 -31.39
N GLN A 347 -1.90 -11.85 -30.48
CA GLN A 347 -0.63 -11.14 -30.64
C GLN A 347 0.57 -12.10 -30.57
N ILE A 348 0.59 -13.06 -29.63
CA ILE A 348 1.58 -14.12 -29.54
C ILE A 348 1.63 -14.91 -30.86
N LYS A 349 0.50 -15.43 -31.32
CA LYS A 349 0.42 -16.21 -32.56
C LYS A 349 0.89 -15.43 -33.77
N LYS A 350 0.70 -14.12 -33.83
CA LYS A 350 1.13 -13.23 -34.92
C LYS A 350 2.64 -12.94 -34.90
N ALA A 351 3.26 -12.92 -33.73
CA ALA A 351 4.68 -12.58 -33.56
C ALA A 351 5.61 -13.69 -34.02
N PHE A 352 5.19 -14.96 -33.99
CA PHE A 352 5.93 -16.16 -34.32
C PHE A 352 5.52 -16.74 -35.69
#